data_7f0b7b1192efc04ae292db8195e87e29
#
_entry.id   7f0b7b1192efc04ae292db8195e87e29
#
_cell.length_a   1.000
_cell.length_b   1.000
_cell.length_c   1.000
_cell.angle_alpha   90.00
_cell.angle_beta   90.00
_cell.angle_gamma   90.00
#
_symmetry.space_group_name_H-M   'P 1'
#
loop_
_entity.id
_entity.type
_entity.pdbx_description
1 polymer ?
#
loop_
_entity_poly.entity_id
_entity_poly.type
_entity_poly.pdbx_seq_one_letter_code
_entity_poly.pdbx_strand_id
1 'polypeptide(L)'
;MVAPQDIQIVGSEIAIRWDDGKESYITFATLRAASPSAEVRGEHDIFGHKYGGEVPKNFVGVEVTGWEQIGNYAIRFEFSDGHRTGLYSYELLRQLG
;
A
#
# COMPACT_ATOMS: atom_id res chain seq x y z
N MET A 1 -2.56 -14.74 -13.32
CA MET A 1 -2.33 -13.46 -12.64
C MET A 1 -3.06 -13.45 -11.31
N VAL A 2 -2.39 -13.01 -10.26
CA VAL A 2 -2.97 -13.00 -8.93
C VAL A 2 -3.74 -11.71 -8.72
N ALA A 3 -4.92 -11.80 -8.12
CA ALA A 3 -5.75 -10.64 -7.86
C ALA A 3 -6.30 -10.73 -6.43
N PRO A 4 -6.64 -9.59 -5.83
CA PRO A 4 -7.20 -9.61 -4.49
C PRO A 4 -8.61 -10.15 -4.50
N GLN A 5 -8.89 -11.03 -3.56
CA GLN A 5 -10.24 -11.52 -3.33
C GLN A 5 -10.98 -10.72 -2.30
N ASP A 6 -10.26 -10.18 -1.33
CA ASP A 6 -10.87 -9.49 -0.21
C ASP A 6 -9.88 -8.49 0.35
N ILE A 7 -10.37 -7.34 0.75
CA ILE A 7 -9.55 -6.29 1.35
C ILE A 7 -10.28 -5.79 2.57
N GLN A 8 -9.59 -5.73 3.69
CA GLN A 8 -10.18 -5.28 4.93
C GLN A 8 -9.20 -4.43 5.70
N ILE A 9 -9.74 -3.53 6.52
CA ILE A 9 -8.94 -2.79 7.48
C ILE A 9 -8.97 -3.56 8.79
N VAL A 10 -7.80 -3.90 9.29
CA VAL A 10 -7.66 -4.63 10.54
C VAL A 10 -6.72 -3.81 11.42
N GLY A 11 -7.28 -3.11 12.41
CA GLY A 11 -6.47 -2.22 13.23
C GLY A 11 -5.85 -1.12 12.39
N SER A 12 -4.54 -1.05 12.35
CA SER A 12 -3.83 -0.05 11.56
C SER A 12 -3.16 -0.67 10.34
N GLU A 13 -3.72 -1.75 9.81
CA GLU A 13 -3.17 -2.45 8.65
C GLU A 13 -4.26 -2.69 7.64
N ILE A 14 -3.83 -2.82 6.39
CA ILE A 14 -4.68 -3.32 5.33
C ILE A 14 -4.39 -4.80 5.18
N ALA A 15 -5.42 -5.62 5.24
CA ALA A 15 -5.31 -7.05 5.04
C ALA A 15 -5.88 -7.38 3.68
N ILE A 16 -5.09 -8.01 2.84
CA ILE A 16 -5.51 -8.39 1.50
C ILE A 16 -5.40 -9.89 1.37
N ARG A 17 -6.49 -10.53 1.02
CA ARG A 17 -6.46 -11.94 0.68
C ARG A 17 -6.42 -12.05 -0.84
N TRP A 18 -5.47 -12.83 -1.33
CA TRP A 18 -5.27 -12.99 -2.76
C TRP A 18 -5.94 -14.27 -3.23
N ASP A 19 -6.22 -14.32 -4.53
CA ASP A 19 -6.94 -15.48 -5.07
C ASP A 19 -6.08 -16.74 -5.15
N ASP A 20 -4.78 -16.62 -4.86
CA ASP A 20 -3.93 -17.81 -4.77
C ASP A 20 -3.83 -18.33 -3.33
N GLY A 21 -4.63 -17.78 -2.43
CA GLY A 21 -4.66 -18.26 -1.06
C GLY A 21 -3.72 -17.54 -0.11
N LYS A 22 -2.89 -16.66 -0.63
CA LYS A 22 -1.96 -15.92 0.22
C LYS A 22 -2.61 -14.67 0.78
N GLU A 23 -2.00 -14.12 1.82
CA GLU A 23 -2.51 -12.93 2.47
C GLU A 23 -1.37 -11.94 2.67
N SER A 24 -1.68 -10.68 2.55
CA SER A 24 -0.73 -9.60 2.80
C SER A 24 -1.28 -8.68 3.87
N TYR A 25 -0.39 -8.25 4.77
CA TYR A 25 -0.75 -7.31 5.82
C TYR A 25 0.22 -6.14 5.74
N ILE A 26 -0.30 -4.96 5.48
CA ILE A 26 0.52 -3.78 5.23
C ILE A 26 0.05 -2.69 6.18
N THR A 27 0.96 -2.17 7.01
CA THR A 27 0.58 -1.08 7.90
C THR A 27 0.24 0.15 7.08
N PHE A 28 -0.61 1.00 7.64
CA PHE A 28 -1.01 2.23 6.96
C PHE A 28 0.21 3.09 6.65
N ALA A 29 1.14 3.19 7.59
CA ALA A 29 2.31 4.03 7.39
C ALA A 29 3.20 3.50 6.29
N THR A 30 3.40 2.20 6.24
CA THR A 30 4.20 1.58 5.18
C THR A 30 3.54 1.80 3.83
N LEU A 31 2.23 1.62 3.77
CA LEU A 31 1.50 1.80 2.53
C LEU A 31 1.62 3.25 2.05
N ARG A 32 1.43 4.20 2.95
CA ARG A 32 1.52 5.61 2.60
C ARG A 32 2.91 6.00 2.13
N ALA A 33 3.93 5.49 2.81
CA ALA A 33 5.31 5.82 2.47
C ALA A 33 5.70 5.23 1.12
N ALA A 34 5.10 4.12 0.75
CA ALA A 34 5.43 3.44 -0.49
C ALA A 34 4.62 3.95 -1.67
N SER A 35 3.85 5.02 -1.48
CA SER A 35 3.00 5.54 -2.54
C SER A 35 3.81 5.79 -3.79
N PRO A 36 3.40 5.24 -4.92
CA PRO A 36 4.15 5.42 -6.17
C PRO A 36 3.81 6.72 -6.88
N SER A 37 3.56 7.77 -6.14
CA SER A 37 3.27 9.05 -6.77
C SER A 37 4.52 9.67 -7.35
N ALA A 38 4.33 10.61 -8.24
CA ALA A 38 5.42 11.12 -9.05
C ALA A 38 6.52 11.79 -8.25
N GLU A 39 6.15 12.36 -7.13
CA GLU A 39 7.14 13.14 -6.39
C GLU A 39 8.18 12.28 -5.70
N VAL A 40 8.00 10.98 -5.66
CA VAL A 40 8.99 10.12 -5.00
C VAL A 40 9.90 9.43 -5.99
N ARG A 41 9.77 9.69 -7.24
CA ARG A 41 10.50 8.89 -8.20
C ARG A 41 12.00 9.12 -8.14
N GLY A 42 12.42 10.28 -7.72
CA GLY A 42 13.85 10.55 -7.67
C GLY A 42 14.58 9.75 -6.63
N GLU A 43 13.87 9.26 -5.67
CA GLU A 43 14.47 8.54 -4.56
C GLU A 43 14.09 7.09 -4.53
N HIS A 44 13.62 6.59 -5.62
CA HIS A 44 13.09 5.24 -5.63
C HIS A 44 14.12 4.20 -5.24
N ASP A 45 15.36 4.40 -5.56
CA ASP A 45 16.39 3.45 -5.24
C ASP A 45 16.62 3.38 -3.74
N ILE A 46 16.33 4.45 -3.04
CA ILE A 46 16.48 4.45 -1.60
C ILE A 46 15.41 3.61 -0.96
N PHE A 47 14.24 3.63 -1.52
CA PHE A 47 13.12 2.91 -0.94
C PHE A 47 13.36 1.42 -0.93
N GLY A 48 14.05 0.94 -1.89
CA GLY A 48 14.18 -0.50 -2.05
C GLY A 48 14.73 -1.20 -0.85
N HIS A 49 15.52 -0.53 -0.04
CA HIS A 49 16.08 -1.20 1.10
C HIS A 49 15.55 -0.69 2.42
N LYS A 50 14.47 0.03 2.41
CA LYS A 50 13.94 0.53 3.66
C LYS A 50 12.74 -0.22 4.15
N TYR A 51 12.09 -0.91 3.27
CA TYR A 51 10.77 -1.42 3.61
C TYR A 51 10.77 -2.51 4.64
N GLY A 52 11.81 -3.22 4.75
CA GLY A 52 11.78 -4.35 5.63
C GLY A 52 11.86 -4.00 7.09
N GLY A 53 12.21 -2.81 7.43
CA GLY A 53 12.61 -2.58 8.78
C GLY A 53 11.74 -1.68 9.61
N GLU A 54 11.34 -0.58 9.09
CA GLU A 54 10.80 0.45 9.97
C GLU A 54 9.60 1.14 9.37
N VAL A 55 8.73 1.58 10.26
CA VAL A 55 7.61 2.42 9.88
C VAL A 55 8.13 3.85 9.79
N PRO A 56 7.93 4.53 8.66
CA PRO A 56 8.36 5.91 8.53
C PRO A 56 7.63 6.80 9.52
N LYS A 57 8.38 7.61 10.23
CA LYS A 57 7.80 8.40 11.30
C LYS A 57 6.88 9.49 10.79
N ASN A 58 7.12 9.99 9.59
CA ASN A 58 6.32 11.07 9.07
C ASN A 58 4.88 10.67 8.80
N PHE A 59 4.63 9.38 8.75
CA PHE A 59 3.29 8.90 8.43
C PHE A 59 2.63 8.18 9.58
N VAL A 60 3.20 8.30 10.76
CA VAL A 60 2.56 7.75 11.95
C VAL A 60 1.24 8.48 12.15
N GLY A 61 0.18 7.72 12.33
CA GLY A 61 -1.14 8.31 12.52
C GLY A 61 -1.93 8.50 11.26
N VAL A 62 -1.31 8.36 10.09
CA VAL A 62 -2.05 8.42 8.84
C VAL A 62 -2.84 7.12 8.69
N GLU A 63 -4.09 7.24 8.29
CA GLU A 63 -4.98 6.09 8.15
C GLU A 63 -5.50 6.01 6.73
N VAL A 64 -5.86 4.79 6.34
CA VAL A 64 -6.54 4.58 5.07
C VAL A 64 -8.02 4.85 5.29
N THR A 65 -8.58 5.74 4.50
CA THR A 65 -9.99 6.09 4.61
C THR A 65 -10.85 5.41 3.56
N GLY A 66 -10.22 4.83 2.53
CA GLY A 66 -10.97 4.13 1.52
C GLY A 66 -10.03 3.61 0.44
N TRP A 67 -10.61 2.84 -0.47
CA TRP A 67 -9.84 2.37 -1.62
C TRP A 67 -10.78 2.13 -2.79
N GLU A 68 -10.18 2.07 -3.97
CA GLU A 68 -10.92 1.83 -5.20
C GLU A 68 -10.09 0.93 -6.10
N GLN A 69 -10.70 -0.13 -6.59
CA GLN A 69 -10.02 -1.02 -7.52
C GLN A 69 -9.97 -0.38 -8.90
N ILE A 70 -8.78 -0.34 -9.47
CA ILE A 70 -8.56 0.28 -10.77
C ILE A 70 -8.27 -0.82 -11.77
N GLY A 71 -9.19 -1.02 -12.69
CA GLY A 71 -9.05 -2.09 -13.65
C GLY A 71 -8.91 -3.43 -12.95
N ASN A 72 -8.00 -4.25 -13.44
CA ASN A 72 -7.71 -5.54 -12.82
C ASN A 72 -6.23 -5.64 -12.49
N TYR A 73 -5.57 -4.52 -12.18
CA TYR A 73 -4.14 -4.53 -11.98
C TYR A 73 -3.67 -3.68 -10.81
N ALA A 74 -4.53 -2.83 -10.24
CA ALA A 74 -4.07 -1.88 -9.22
C ALA A 74 -5.21 -1.50 -8.31
N ILE A 75 -4.85 -0.92 -7.16
CA ILE A 75 -5.79 -0.37 -6.20
C ILE A 75 -5.30 1.02 -5.84
N ARG A 76 -6.22 1.97 -5.81
CA ARG A 76 -5.92 3.31 -5.34
C ARG A 76 -6.43 3.43 -3.91
N PHE A 77 -5.56 3.89 -3.02
CA PHE A 77 -5.93 4.09 -1.63
C PHE A 77 -6.07 5.56 -1.33
N GLU A 78 -6.97 5.88 -0.42
CA GLU A 78 -7.16 7.23 0.08
C GLU A 78 -6.73 7.26 1.53
N PHE A 79 -6.02 8.32 1.89
CA PHE A 79 -5.43 8.43 3.21
C PHE A 79 -5.98 9.64 3.95
N SER A 80 -5.92 9.58 5.27
CA SER A 80 -6.49 10.63 6.11
C SER A 80 -5.79 11.97 5.96
N ASP A 81 -4.58 11.99 5.44
CA ASP A 81 -3.86 13.24 5.19
C ASP A 81 -4.20 13.85 3.82
N GLY A 82 -5.19 13.31 3.13
CA GLY A 82 -5.61 13.87 1.85
C GLY A 82 -4.92 13.27 0.63
N HIS A 83 -3.92 12.44 0.83
CA HIS A 83 -3.22 11.81 -0.28
C HIS A 83 -4.11 10.74 -0.90
N ARG A 84 -4.28 10.77 -2.20
CA ARG A 84 -5.13 9.77 -2.86
C ARG A 84 -4.77 9.59 -4.33
N THR A 85 -3.56 9.90 -4.72
CA THR A 85 -3.16 9.81 -6.11
C THR A 85 -2.32 8.59 -6.42
N GLY A 86 -1.94 7.81 -5.42
CA GLY A 86 -1.08 6.67 -5.66
C GLY A 86 -1.86 5.45 -6.13
N LEU A 87 -1.41 4.88 -7.22
CA LEU A 87 -1.93 3.60 -7.69
C LEU A 87 -0.93 2.53 -7.30
N TYR A 88 -1.41 1.56 -6.56
CA TYR A 88 -0.57 0.46 -6.09
C TYR A 88 -0.88 -0.75 -6.94
N SER A 89 0.09 -1.16 -7.75
CA SER A 89 -0.11 -2.37 -8.53
C SER A 89 -0.23 -3.57 -7.59
N TYR A 90 -0.86 -4.63 -8.07
CA TYR A 90 -0.96 -5.84 -7.27
C TYR A 90 0.43 -6.35 -6.91
N GLU A 91 1.38 -6.24 -7.85
CA GLU A 91 2.74 -6.69 -7.55
C GLU A 91 3.37 -5.89 -6.43
N LEU A 92 3.17 -4.59 -6.44
CA LEU A 92 3.72 -3.76 -5.37
C LEU A 92 3.11 -4.14 -4.03
N LEU A 93 1.80 -4.33 -4.01
CA LEU A 93 1.14 -4.69 -2.76
C LEU A 93 1.65 -6.02 -2.21
N ARG A 94 1.90 -6.96 -3.11
CA ARG A 94 2.44 -8.25 -2.68
C ARG A 94 3.86 -8.10 -2.13
N GLN A 95 4.63 -7.17 -2.64
CA GLN A 95 5.96 -6.93 -2.12
C GLN A 95 5.95 -6.26 -0.76
N LEU A 96 4.96 -5.44 -0.50
CA LEU A 96 4.89 -4.72 0.76
C LEU A 96 4.38 -5.57 1.91
N GLY A 97 3.60 -6.56 1.61
CA GLY A 97 2.98 -7.37 2.65
C GLY A 97 3.55 -8.81 2.85
#